data_90eed5dff9137564cac3d71c6acbd6ce
#
_entry.id   90eed5dff9137564cac3d71c6acbd6ce
#
_cell.length_a   1.000
_cell.length_b   1.000
_cell.length_c   1.000
_cell.angle_alpha   90.00
_cell.angle_beta   90.00
_cell.angle_gamma   90.00
#
_symmetry.space_group_name_H-M   'P 1'
#
loop_
_entity.id
_entity.type
_entity.pdbx_description
1 polymer ?
#
loop_
_entity_poly.entity_id
_entity_poly.type
_entity_poly.pdbx_seq_one_letter_code
_entity_poly.pdbx_strand_id
1 'polypeptide(L)'
;QIDIVCGGSQKALSAPPGLTMVAVSQNAFAAMHDRKTPIRSFYANLLTFENYYKDQWFPYTMPVSDIMGIRQALENVAADPEHLKRHAKIAAATRKALTEAGLTLYLESGFASSVTVFYVPEGMKAQDILNIMVEKHHIMIAGCFDVLAGKVIRIGHMGNNANEADMTETLQALAQTMRELGFDVKADPAESFQTYMK
;
A
#
# COMPACT_ATOMS: atom_id res chain seq x y z
N GLN A 1 22.19 7.11 0.69
CA GLN A 1 21.63 7.73 1.92
C GLN A 1 20.35 8.48 1.54
N ILE A 2 19.31 8.33 2.37
CA ILE A 2 18.04 9.05 2.21
C ILE A 2 17.96 10.06 3.35
N ASP A 3 17.71 11.33 3.02
CA ASP A 3 17.71 12.43 3.99
C ASP A 3 16.31 12.76 4.55
N ILE A 4 15.25 12.42 3.82
CA ILE A 4 13.86 12.55 4.29
C ILE A 4 13.08 11.30 3.92
N VAL A 5 12.44 10.66 4.91
CA VAL A 5 11.55 9.52 4.72
C VAL A 5 10.18 9.86 5.29
N CYS A 6 9.13 9.64 4.51
CA CYS A 6 7.75 9.85 4.94
C CYS A 6 6.95 8.54 4.93
N GLY A 7 6.09 8.36 5.91
CA GLY A 7 5.18 7.21 6.00
C GLY A 7 3.80 7.62 6.47
N GLY A 8 2.76 7.10 5.83
CA GLY A 8 1.38 7.27 6.25
C GLY A 8 0.95 6.18 7.24
N SER A 9 0.23 6.55 8.30
CA SER A 9 -0.23 5.63 9.34
C SER A 9 -1.15 4.52 8.82
N GLN A 10 -1.97 4.80 7.80
CA GLN A 10 -2.99 3.91 7.22
C GLN A 10 -2.45 2.90 6.20
N LYS A 11 -1.15 2.84 5.96
CA LYS A 11 -0.55 1.89 5.00
C LYS A 11 -0.07 0.62 5.72
N ALA A 12 1.16 0.21 5.53
CA ALA A 12 1.70 -1.04 6.10
C ALA A 12 1.63 -1.13 7.63
N LEU A 13 1.50 -0.01 8.33
CA LEU A 13 1.32 -0.01 9.78
C LEU A 13 -0.10 -0.39 10.23
N SER A 14 -1.10 -0.30 9.35
CA SER A 14 -2.51 -0.61 9.66
C SER A 14 -3.10 0.21 10.83
N ALA A 15 -2.62 1.44 11.00
CA ALA A 15 -3.21 2.40 11.92
C ALA A 15 -4.29 3.25 11.21
N PRO A 16 -5.16 3.96 11.93
CA PRO A 16 -6.11 4.89 11.33
C PRO A 16 -5.42 5.95 10.45
N PRO A 17 -6.07 6.45 9.38
CA PRO A 17 -5.56 7.58 8.63
C PRO A 17 -5.57 8.85 9.48
N GLY A 18 -4.58 9.73 9.32
CA GLY A 18 -4.52 11.00 10.04
C GLY A 18 -3.11 11.44 10.40
N LEU A 19 -2.15 10.51 10.47
CA LEU A 19 -0.76 10.81 10.81
C LEU A 19 0.19 10.55 9.65
N THR A 20 1.14 11.46 9.48
CA THR A 20 2.33 11.27 8.66
C THR A 20 3.55 11.24 9.57
N MET A 21 4.31 10.16 9.51
CA MET A 21 5.61 10.05 10.16
C MET A 21 6.67 10.57 9.21
N VAL A 22 7.56 11.41 9.71
CA VAL A 22 8.66 11.96 8.91
C VAL A 22 9.96 11.79 9.68
N ALA A 23 10.93 11.10 9.07
CA ALA A 23 12.30 11.07 9.55
C ALA A 23 13.15 12.02 8.71
N VAL A 24 13.86 12.92 9.38
CA VAL A 24 14.64 14.00 8.75
C VAL A 24 16.08 13.91 9.24
N SER A 25 17.07 13.87 8.32
CA SER A 25 18.49 13.87 8.68
C SER A 25 18.96 15.27 9.08
N GLN A 26 20.09 15.31 9.78
CA GLN A 26 20.77 16.57 10.09
C GLN A 26 21.18 17.34 8.82
N ASN A 27 21.58 16.63 7.76
CA ASN A 27 21.92 17.26 6.47
C ASN A 27 20.67 17.95 5.85
N ALA A 28 19.51 17.34 5.96
CA ALA A 28 18.27 17.95 5.48
C ALA A 28 17.90 19.21 6.27
N PHE A 29 18.07 19.20 7.61
CA PHE A 29 17.88 20.40 8.44
C PHE A 29 18.85 21.49 8.06
N ALA A 30 20.15 21.18 7.93
CA ALA A 30 21.15 22.14 7.49
C ALA A 30 20.78 22.78 6.14
N ALA A 31 20.40 21.96 5.15
CA ALA A 31 19.94 22.46 3.85
C ALA A 31 18.70 23.35 3.92
N MET A 32 17.78 23.09 4.87
CA MET A 32 16.61 23.94 5.10
C MET A 32 17.01 25.31 5.70
N HIS A 33 17.99 25.33 6.59
CA HIS A 33 18.52 26.57 7.18
C HIS A 33 19.30 27.41 6.17
N ASP A 34 20.08 26.77 5.31
CA ASP A 34 20.92 27.46 4.30
C ASP A 34 20.14 27.99 3.07
N ARG A 35 18.81 27.83 3.07
CA ARG A 35 17.98 28.29 1.94
C ARG A 35 18.05 29.79 1.74
N LYS A 36 18.26 30.21 0.48
CA LYS A 36 18.20 31.62 0.09
C LYS A 36 16.78 32.20 0.12
N THR A 37 15.77 31.34 -0.11
CA THR A 37 14.37 31.74 -0.10
C THR A 37 13.69 31.19 1.16
N PRO A 38 13.01 32.06 1.96
CA PRO A 38 12.39 31.62 3.19
C PRO A 38 11.24 30.63 2.92
N ILE A 39 11.04 29.69 3.86
CA ILE A 39 9.89 28.79 3.86
C ILE A 39 8.66 29.59 4.28
N ARG A 40 7.72 29.80 3.36
CA ARG A 40 6.52 30.65 3.58
C ARG A 40 5.33 29.88 4.16
N SER A 41 5.36 28.56 4.14
CA SER A 41 4.29 27.74 4.70
C SER A 41 4.51 27.51 6.19
N PHE A 42 3.44 27.64 6.96
CA PHE A 42 3.46 27.24 8.37
C PHE A 42 3.35 25.73 8.53
N TYR A 43 2.35 25.11 7.88
CA TYR A 43 2.07 23.68 8.00
C TYR A 43 3.13 22.77 7.33
N ALA A 44 3.70 23.21 6.22
CA ALA A 44 4.71 22.43 5.49
C ALA A 44 6.15 22.81 5.86
N ASN A 45 6.36 23.50 6.98
CA ASN A 45 7.68 23.90 7.45
C ASN A 45 8.22 22.91 8.48
N LEU A 46 9.09 22.00 8.06
CA LEU A 46 9.68 21.00 8.95
C LEU A 46 10.61 21.61 10.02
N LEU A 47 11.18 22.81 9.80
CA LEU A 47 11.98 23.50 10.82
C LEU A 47 11.17 23.81 12.07
N THR A 48 9.86 23.95 11.98
CA THR A 48 8.96 24.17 13.12
C THR A 48 9.05 23.01 14.13
N PHE A 49 9.43 21.82 13.68
CA PHE A 49 9.52 20.61 14.52
C PHE A 49 10.94 20.29 14.98
N GLU A 50 11.96 21.02 14.54
CA GLU A 50 13.35 20.65 14.80
C GLU A 50 13.69 20.48 16.29
N ASN A 51 13.14 21.35 17.13
CA ASN A 51 13.38 21.34 18.56
C ASN A 51 12.12 21.02 19.41
N TYR A 52 11.04 20.54 18.79
CA TYR A 52 9.74 20.36 19.44
C TYR A 52 9.81 19.57 20.76
N TYR A 53 10.66 18.55 20.82
CA TYR A 53 10.82 17.71 22.00
C TYR A 53 11.57 18.46 23.12
N LYS A 54 12.64 19.19 22.78
CA LYS A 54 13.43 19.97 23.72
C LYS A 54 12.62 21.13 24.27
N ASP A 55 11.90 21.82 23.41
CA ASP A 55 11.10 22.99 23.75
C ASP A 55 9.75 22.62 24.37
N GLN A 56 9.39 21.32 24.38
CA GLN A 56 8.11 20.77 24.83
C GLN A 56 6.92 21.52 24.22
N TRP A 57 7.06 21.88 22.95
CA TRP A 57 6.07 22.63 22.20
C TRP A 57 5.75 21.94 20.88
N PHE A 58 4.46 21.83 20.57
CA PHE A 58 3.96 21.26 19.33
C PHE A 58 3.09 22.31 18.63
N PRO A 59 3.29 22.54 17.31
CA PRO A 59 2.67 23.68 16.61
C PRO A 59 1.18 23.54 16.34
N TYR A 60 0.62 22.34 16.52
CA TYR A 60 -0.78 22.02 16.22
C TYR A 60 -1.47 21.39 17.41
N THR A 61 -2.82 21.25 17.31
CA THR A 61 -3.55 20.41 18.26
C THR A 61 -3.10 18.95 18.10
N MET A 62 -2.70 18.33 19.21
CA MET A 62 -2.25 16.94 19.21
C MET A 62 -3.41 15.99 18.90
N PRO A 63 -3.33 15.16 17.85
CA PRO A 63 -4.34 14.16 17.52
C PRO A 63 -4.15 12.91 18.41
N VAL A 64 -4.53 13.03 19.69
CA VAL A 64 -4.23 12.03 20.73
C VAL A 64 -4.77 10.65 20.37
N SER A 65 -5.99 10.54 19.83
CA SER A 65 -6.58 9.27 19.42
C SER A 65 -5.77 8.58 18.31
N ASP A 66 -5.30 9.34 17.32
CA ASP A 66 -4.50 8.80 16.22
C ASP A 66 -3.11 8.37 16.70
N ILE A 67 -2.53 9.12 17.66
CA ILE A 67 -1.25 8.77 18.30
C ILE A 67 -1.39 7.47 19.11
N MET A 68 -2.49 7.28 19.81
CA MET A 68 -2.77 6.01 20.51
C MET A 68 -2.94 4.86 19.50
N GLY A 69 -3.63 5.09 18.40
CA GLY A 69 -3.80 4.10 17.34
C GLY A 69 -2.48 3.69 16.69
N ILE A 70 -1.61 4.66 16.36
CA ILE A 70 -0.30 4.33 15.76
C ILE A 70 0.64 3.67 16.78
N ARG A 71 0.55 4.02 18.05
CA ARG A 71 1.30 3.33 19.11
C ARG A 71 0.96 1.84 19.12
N GLN A 72 -0.33 1.49 19.17
CA GLN A 72 -0.76 0.09 19.15
C GLN A 72 -0.30 -0.63 17.85
N ALA A 73 -0.40 0.04 16.70
CA ALA A 73 0.07 -0.50 15.42
C ALA A 73 1.58 -0.78 15.45
N LEU A 74 2.39 0.10 16.01
CA LEU A 74 3.83 -0.10 16.15
C LEU A 74 4.16 -1.23 17.13
N GLU A 75 3.44 -1.36 18.23
CA GLU A 75 3.57 -2.49 19.16
C GLU A 75 3.26 -3.82 18.45
N ASN A 76 2.20 -3.87 17.63
CA ASN A 76 1.86 -5.05 16.83
C ASN A 76 2.96 -5.41 15.82
N VAL A 77 3.50 -4.42 15.11
CA VAL A 77 4.62 -4.65 14.15
C VAL A 77 5.87 -5.13 14.88
N ALA A 78 6.20 -4.54 16.05
CA ALA A 78 7.36 -4.95 16.84
C ALA A 78 7.21 -6.39 17.39
N ALA A 79 5.99 -6.83 17.65
CA ALA A 79 5.69 -8.18 18.10
C ALA A 79 5.70 -9.25 16.98
N ASP A 80 5.76 -8.82 15.71
CA ASP A 80 5.73 -9.71 14.55
C ASP A 80 7.04 -9.64 13.73
N PRO A 81 8.07 -10.40 14.11
CA PRO A 81 9.37 -10.36 13.42
C PRO A 81 9.32 -10.89 11.98
N GLU A 82 8.29 -11.63 11.61
CA GLU A 82 8.15 -12.23 10.28
C GLU A 82 7.36 -11.33 9.29
N HIS A 83 6.87 -10.18 9.74
CA HIS A 83 6.00 -9.33 8.92
C HIS A 83 6.61 -8.96 7.54
N LEU A 84 7.90 -8.64 7.45
CA LEU A 84 8.55 -8.32 6.16
C LEU A 84 8.65 -9.54 5.24
N LYS A 85 9.01 -10.71 5.80
CA LYS A 85 9.09 -11.95 5.02
C LYS A 85 7.72 -12.39 4.54
N ARG A 86 6.68 -12.27 5.39
CA ARG A 86 5.30 -12.55 5.02
C ARG A 86 4.83 -11.67 3.87
N HIS A 87 5.06 -10.35 3.92
CA HIS A 87 4.76 -9.44 2.82
C HIS A 87 5.46 -9.86 1.52
N ALA A 88 6.75 -10.17 1.58
CA ALA A 88 7.52 -10.58 0.41
C ALA A 88 6.99 -11.89 -0.20
N LYS A 89 6.68 -12.89 0.64
CA LYS A 89 6.13 -14.18 0.20
C LYS A 89 4.76 -14.01 -0.45
N ILE A 90 3.83 -13.31 0.19
CA ILE A 90 2.49 -13.02 -0.34
C ILE A 90 2.58 -12.28 -1.67
N ALA A 91 3.40 -11.23 -1.74
CA ALA A 91 3.59 -10.47 -2.97
C ALA A 91 4.11 -11.31 -4.12
N ALA A 92 5.10 -12.17 -3.86
CA ALA A 92 5.65 -13.07 -4.87
C ALA A 92 4.62 -14.12 -5.34
N ALA A 93 3.91 -14.73 -4.40
CA ALA A 93 2.86 -15.70 -4.69
C ALA A 93 1.70 -15.08 -5.50
N THR A 94 1.25 -13.88 -5.11
CA THR A 94 0.19 -13.14 -5.81
C THR A 94 0.57 -12.84 -7.26
N ARG A 95 1.80 -12.34 -7.49
CA ARG A 95 2.26 -12.04 -8.86
C ARG A 95 2.31 -13.29 -9.73
N LYS A 96 2.84 -14.39 -9.22
CA LYS A 96 2.88 -15.67 -9.95
C LYS A 96 1.47 -16.16 -10.28
N ALA A 97 0.57 -16.15 -9.30
CA ALA A 97 -0.81 -16.57 -9.46
C ALA A 97 -1.55 -15.76 -10.54
N LEU A 98 -1.40 -14.44 -10.55
CA LEU A 98 -2.01 -13.59 -11.57
C LEU A 98 -1.41 -13.86 -12.97
N THR A 99 -0.11 -14.08 -13.06
CA THR A 99 0.55 -14.41 -14.33
C THR A 99 0.06 -15.76 -14.87
N GLU A 100 -0.07 -16.79 -14.03
CA GLU A 100 -0.60 -18.10 -14.42
C GLU A 100 -2.09 -18.03 -14.81
N ALA A 101 -2.85 -17.13 -14.20
CA ALA A 101 -4.22 -16.85 -14.60
C ALA A 101 -4.34 -16.16 -15.98
N GLY A 102 -3.22 -15.76 -16.59
CA GLY A 102 -3.16 -15.08 -17.87
C GLY A 102 -3.21 -13.57 -17.80
N LEU A 103 -3.07 -12.98 -16.61
CA LEU A 103 -3.03 -11.52 -16.40
C LEU A 103 -1.60 -10.99 -16.58
N THR A 104 -1.46 -9.87 -17.26
CA THR A 104 -0.17 -9.22 -17.50
C THR A 104 0.14 -8.23 -16.37
N LEU A 105 1.25 -8.43 -15.68
CA LEU A 105 1.72 -7.50 -14.65
C LEU A 105 2.17 -6.18 -15.28
N TYR A 106 1.96 -5.07 -14.57
CA TYR A 106 2.39 -3.74 -15.00
C TYR A 106 3.91 -3.59 -15.01
N LEU A 107 4.62 -4.19 -14.05
CA LEU A 107 6.08 -4.17 -13.97
C LEU A 107 6.65 -5.55 -14.32
N GLU A 108 7.80 -5.55 -14.97
CA GLU A 108 8.60 -6.76 -15.21
C GLU A 108 9.55 -7.07 -14.04
N SER A 109 9.99 -6.03 -13.32
CA SER A 109 10.90 -6.14 -12.18
C SER A 109 10.78 -4.94 -11.24
N GLY A 110 11.49 -4.94 -10.11
CA GLY A 110 11.49 -3.83 -9.16
C GLY A 110 10.19 -3.72 -8.35
N PHE A 111 9.55 -4.84 -8.06
CA PHE A 111 8.26 -4.90 -7.37
C PHE A 111 8.34 -4.47 -5.91
N ALA A 112 7.33 -3.72 -5.47
CA ALA A 112 7.06 -3.55 -4.04
C ALA A 112 6.44 -4.82 -3.43
N SER A 113 6.71 -5.07 -2.15
CA SER A 113 6.10 -6.18 -1.41
C SER A 113 4.72 -5.85 -0.82
N SER A 114 4.17 -4.68 -1.11
CA SER A 114 2.92 -4.18 -0.51
C SER A 114 1.77 -4.06 -1.51
N VAL A 115 2.03 -4.14 -2.80
CA VAL A 115 1.04 -3.98 -3.86
C VAL A 115 1.43 -4.76 -5.10
N THR A 116 0.46 -5.38 -5.75
CA THR A 116 0.60 -5.98 -7.09
C THR A 116 -0.29 -5.24 -8.06
N VAL A 117 0.26 -4.92 -9.24
CA VAL A 117 -0.43 -4.14 -10.29
C VAL A 117 -0.44 -4.95 -11.57
N PHE A 118 -1.60 -5.04 -12.21
CA PHE A 118 -1.77 -5.73 -13.49
C PHE A 118 -2.58 -4.88 -14.46
N TYR A 119 -2.36 -5.10 -15.76
CA TYR A 119 -3.12 -4.43 -16.79
C TYR A 119 -4.55 -4.96 -16.87
N VAL A 120 -5.49 -4.07 -17.12
CA VAL A 120 -6.86 -4.45 -17.50
C VAL A 120 -6.77 -5.16 -18.85
N PRO A 121 -7.33 -6.38 -19.00
CA PRO A 121 -7.30 -7.09 -20.26
C PRO A 121 -7.99 -6.31 -21.38
N GLU A 122 -7.53 -6.53 -22.62
CA GLU A 122 -8.10 -5.90 -23.80
C GLU A 122 -9.61 -6.20 -23.92
N GLY A 123 -10.38 -5.19 -24.28
CA GLY A 123 -11.84 -5.27 -24.38
C GLY A 123 -12.60 -5.12 -23.05
N MET A 124 -11.92 -5.12 -21.91
CA MET A 124 -12.53 -4.94 -20.58
C MET A 124 -12.41 -3.49 -20.07
N LYS A 125 -13.26 -3.13 -19.13
CA LYS A 125 -13.18 -1.84 -18.42
C LYS A 125 -12.82 -2.08 -16.95
N ALA A 126 -11.84 -1.34 -16.45
CA ALA A 126 -11.45 -1.40 -15.04
C ALA A 126 -12.65 -1.20 -14.11
N GLN A 127 -13.54 -0.26 -14.46
CA GLN A 127 -14.70 0.05 -13.62
C GLN A 127 -15.67 -1.13 -13.46
N ASP A 128 -15.86 -1.93 -14.50
CA ASP A 128 -16.76 -3.09 -14.44
C ASP A 128 -16.19 -4.15 -13.49
N ILE A 129 -14.86 -4.40 -13.56
CA ILE A 129 -14.17 -5.30 -12.64
C ILE A 129 -14.31 -4.79 -11.19
N LEU A 130 -14.02 -3.51 -10.95
CA LEU A 130 -14.11 -2.92 -9.61
C LEU A 130 -15.51 -2.95 -9.03
N ASN A 131 -16.53 -2.68 -9.85
CA ASN A 131 -17.92 -2.71 -9.41
C ASN A 131 -18.35 -4.13 -9.00
N ILE A 132 -18.07 -5.14 -9.82
CA ILE A 132 -18.41 -6.53 -9.49
C ILE A 132 -17.70 -7.00 -8.21
N MET A 133 -16.40 -6.68 -8.08
CA MET A 133 -15.64 -7.00 -6.87
C MET A 133 -16.30 -6.43 -5.60
N VAL A 134 -16.78 -5.18 -5.65
CA VAL A 134 -17.43 -4.53 -4.49
C VAL A 134 -18.86 -5.04 -4.30
N GLU A 135 -19.68 -5.05 -5.36
CA GLU A 135 -21.12 -5.30 -5.25
C GLU A 135 -21.47 -6.77 -4.99
N LYS A 136 -20.71 -7.70 -5.60
CA LYS A 136 -20.96 -9.14 -5.45
C LYS A 136 -20.10 -9.82 -4.41
N HIS A 137 -18.87 -9.40 -4.30
CA HIS A 137 -17.89 -10.06 -3.42
C HIS A 137 -17.56 -9.27 -2.15
N HIS A 138 -18.02 -8.01 -2.06
CA HIS A 138 -17.73 -7.11 -0.92
C HIS A 138 -16.23 -6.89 -0.68
N ILE A 139 -15.42 -7.03 -1.74
CA ILE A 139 -13.97 -6.85 -1.71
C ILE A 139 -13.58 -5.61 -2.52
N MET A 140 -12.84 -4.70 -1.88
CA MET A 140 -12.37 -3.49 -2.52
C MET A 140 -10.92 -3.66 -3.00
N ILE A 141 -10.73 -3.66 -4.31
CA ILE A 141 -9.44 -3.43 -4.97
C ILE A 141 -9.45 -2.08 -5.67
N ALA A 142 -8.32 -1.59 -6.15
CA ALA A 142 -8.23 -0.20 -6.60
C ALA A 142 -7.75 -0.08 -8.06
N GLY A 143 -8.31 0.88 -8.77
CA GLY A 143 -7.75 1.39 -10.02
C GLY A 143 -6.52 2.29 -9.79
N CYS A 144 -6.12 3.02 -10.81
CA CYS A 144 -5.00 3.96 -10.75
C CYS A 144 -5.43 5.36 -11.18
N PHE A 145 -4.49 6.32 -11.11
CA PHE A 145 -4.70 7.73 -11.41
C PHE A 145 -3.95 8.15 -12.67
N ASP A 146 -4.21 9.37 -13.13
CA ASP A 146 -3.53 10.04 -14.23
C ASP A 146 -3.42 9.15 -15.48
N VAL A 147 -2.22 9.02 -16.01
CA VAL A 147 -1.94 8.28 -17.27
C VAL A 147 -2.27 6.79 -17.19
N LEU A 148 -2.43 6.23 -16.00
CA LEU A 148 -2.77 4.83 -15.75
C LEU A 148 -4.26 4.63 -15.39
N ALA A 149 -5.04 5.70 -15.32
CA ALA A 149 -6.48 5.61 -15.02
C ALA A 149 -7.19 4.70 -16.04
N GLY A 150 -7.93 3.71 -15.53
CA GLY A 150 -8.66 2.74 -16.34
C GLY A 150 -7.80 1.68 -17.05
N LYS A 151 -6.46 1.77 -16.99
CA LYS A 151 -5.55 0.85 -17.68
C LYS A 151 -5.02 -0.27 -16.79
N VAL A 152 -4.95 -0.04 -15.48
CA VAL A 152 -4.42 -1.00 -14.52
C VAL A 152 -5.30 -1.12 -13.29
N ILE A 153 -5.19 -2.25 -12.62
CA ILE A 153 -5.80 -2.54 -11.32
C ILE A 153 -4.70 -2.88 -10.33
N ARG A 154 -4.90 -2.47 -9.07
CA ARG A 154 -3.97 -2.70 -7.97
C ARG A 154 -4.63 -3.54 -6.90
N ILE A 155 -3.94 -4.58 -6.46
CA ILE A 155 -4.28 -5.36 -5.28
C ILE A 155 -3.30 -4.98 -4.17
N GLY A 156 -3.80 -4.37 -3.10
CA GLY A 156 -3.03 -4.05 -1.91
C GLY A 156 -2.94 -5.25 -0.97
N HIS A 157 -1.73 -5.64 -0.60
CA HIS A 157 -1.47 -6.71 0.36
C HIS A 157 -0.42 -6.22 1.36
N MET A 158 -0.84 -5.29 2.22
CA MET A 158 0.04 -4.63 3.19
C MET A 158 -0.59 -4.57 4.58
N GLY A 159 0.26 -4.54 5.61
CA GLY A 159 -0.18 -4.50 6.99
C GLY A 159 -1.00 -5.75 7.36
N ASN A 160 -2.12 -5.56 8.01
CA ASN A 160 -3.01 -6.66 8.42
C ASN A 160 -3.62 -7.42 7.24
N ASN A 161 -3.76 -6.77 6.06
CA ASN A 161 -4.24 -7.43 4.85
C ASN A 161 -3.15 -8.28 4.16
N ALA A 162 -1.91 -8.25 4.65
CA ALA A 162 -0.86 -9.18 4.21
C ALA A 162 -1.01 -10.52 4.94
N ASN A 163 -2.11 -11.21 4.69
CA ASN A 163 -2.39 -12.54 5.21
C ASN A 163 -2.92 -13.47 4.10
N GLU A 164 -2.77 -14.76 4.31
CA GLU A 164 -3.06 -15.77 3.29
C GLU A 164 -4.57 -15.91 3.04
N ALA A 165 -5.40 -15.78 4.08
CA ALA A 165 -6.85 -15.93 3.96
C ALA A 165 -7.46 -14.84 3.09
N ASP A 166 -7.19 -13.57 3.41
CA ASP A 166 -7.71 -12.41 2.65
C ASP A 166 -7.24 -12.44 1.20
N MET A 167 -5.99 -12.83 0.95
CA MET A 167 -5.46 -12.91 -0.40
C MET A 167 -6.09 -14.05 -1.20
N THR A 168 -6.30 -15.22 -0.59
CA THR A 168 -7.00 -16.33 -1.24
C THR A 168 -8.41 -15.93 -1.65
N GLU A 169 -9.17 -15.32 -0.72
CA GLU A 169 -10.52 -14.84 -0.98
C GLU A 169 -10.53 -13.77 -2.10
N THR A 170 -9.62 -12.80 -2.04
CA THR A 170 -9.49 -11.76 -3.07
C THR A 170 -9.21 -12.34 -4.45
N LEU A 171 -8.31 -13.29 -4.56
CA LEU A 171 -7.96 -13.93 -5.83
C LEU A 171 -9.08 -14.82 -6.36
N GLN A 172 -9.81 -15.51 -5.49
CA GLN A 172 -10.98 -16.29 -5.86
C GLN A 172 -12.10 -15.39 -6.41
N ALA A 173 -12.40 -14.29 -5.72
CA ALA A 173 -13.37 -13.30 -6.16
C ALA A 173 -12.97 -12.67 -7.50
N LEU A 174 -11.69 -12.33 -7.66
CA LEU A 174 -11.17 -11.78 -8.92
C LEU A 174 -11.34 -12.78 -10.07
N ALA A 175 -11.01 -14.06 -9.86
CA ALA A 175 -11.18 -15.08 -10.89
C ALA A 175 -12.64 -15.23 -11.34
N GLN A 176 -13.59 -15.20 -10.39
CA GLN A 176 -15.02 -15.25 -10.68
C GLN A 176 -15.47 -14.01 -11.47
N THR A 177 -15.05 -12.83 -11.03
CA THR A 177 -15.31 -11.55 -11.71
C THR A 177 -14.79 -11.56 -13.15
N MET A 178 -13.57 -12.01 -13.34
CA MET A 178 -12.94 -12.06 -14.67
C MET A 178 -13.64 -13.02 -15.60
N ARG A 179 -14.05 -14.20 -15.13
CA ARG A 179 -14.83 -15.18 -15.89
C ARG A 179 -16.22 -14.63 -16.26
N GLU A 180 -16.90 -13.95 -15.33
CA GLU A 180 -18.20 -13.32 -15.61
C GLU A 180 -18.12 -12.26 -16.71
N LEU A 181 -17.01 -11.52 -16.76
CA LEU A 181 -16.75 -10.52 -17.80
C LEU A 181 -16.20 -11.12 -19.10
N GLY A 182 -16.09 -12.45 -19.18
CA GLY A 182 -15.68 -13.15 -20.40
C GLY A 182 -14.17 -13.32 -20.58
N PHE A 183 -13.36 -13.06 -19.55
CA PHE A 183 -11.93 -13.34 -19.59
C PHE A 183 -11.65 -14.83 -19.41
N ASP A 184 -10.80 -15.38 -20.26
CA ASP A 184 -10.38 -16.79 -20.19
C ASP A 184 -9.28 -16.96 -19.12
N VAL A 185 -9.69 -17.21 -17.88
CA VAL A 185 -8.80 -17.44 -16.73
C VAL A 185 -8.10 -18.80 -16.92
N LYS A 186 -6.81 -18.77 -17.27
CA LYS A 186 -6.00 -19.95 -17.64
C LYS A 186 -5.74 -20.92 -16.50
N ALA A 187 -5.52 -20.40 -15.30
CA ALA A 187 -5.39 -21.16 -14.06
C ALA A 187 -6.14 -20.43 -12.95
N ASP A 188 -6.64 -21.17 -11.97
CA ASP A 188 -7.30 -20.52 -10.82
C ASP A 188 -6.23 -19.82 -9.94
N PRO A 189 -6.28 -18.48 -9.84
CA PRO A 189 -5.23 -17.75 -9.12
C PRO A 189 -5.26 -18.00 -7.61
N ALA A 190 -6.38 -18.40 -7.01
CA ALA A 190 -6.42 -18.73 -5.59
C ALA A 190 -5.71 -20.06 -5.32
N GLU A 191 -5.91 -21.07 -6.17
CA GLU A 191 -5.22 -22.37 -6.08
C GLU A 191 -3.71 -22.21 -6.34
N SER A 192 -3.34 -21.47 -7.37
CA SER A 192 -1.95 -21.13 -7.67
C SER A 192 -1.28 -20.41 -6.50
N PHE A 193 -1.93 -19.40 -5.94
CA PHE A 193 -1.44 -18.66 -4.78
C PHE A 193 -1.18 -19.59 -3.58
N GLN A 194 -2.14 -20.43 -3.21
CA GLN A 194 -1.98 -21.38 -2.11
C GLN A 194 -0.83 -22.35 -2.35
N THR A 195 -0.59 -22.75 -3.59
CA THR A 195 0.56 -23.60 -3.94
C THR A 195 1.88 -22.89 -3.67
N TYR A 196 1.99 -21.59 -3.97
CA TYR A 196 3.20 -20.81 -3.71
C TYR A 196 3.35 -20.34 -2.25
N MET A 197 2.30 -20.47 -1.44
CA MET A 197 2.34 -20.19 -0.01
C MET A 197 2.79 -21.40 0.84
N LYS A 198 2.84 -22.61 0.27
CA LYS A 198 3.44 -23.80 0.91
C LYS A 198 4.97 -23.73 0.88
#